data_4d2a8c6fcdf5ae8e710eb458ead156b7
#
_entry.id   4d2a8c6fcdf5ae8e710eb458ead156b7
#
_cell.length_a   1.000
_cell.length_b   1.000
_cell.length_c   1.000
_cell.angle_alpha   90.00
_cell.angle_beta   90.00
_cell.angle_gamma   90.00
#
_symmetry.space_group_name_H-M   'P 1'
#
loop_
_entity.id
_entity.type
_entity.pdbx_description
1 polymer ?
#
loop_
_entity_poly.entity_id
_entity_poly.type
_entity_poly.pdbx_seq_one_letter_code
_entity_poly.pdbx_strand_id
1 'polypeptide(L)'
;MEPDALILVEDTSRESAMEMMRMKDYLDVLIPRGGASLIASVVENSTVPVIETGTGNCHIYVDEYADVQMAAEIIENAEAWCMQCM
;
A
#
# COMPACT_ATOMS: atom_id res chain seq x y z
N MET A 1 -3.72 4.71 -26.37
CA MET A 1 -4.37 4.30 -25.11
C MET A 1 -5.76 4.92 -25.10
N GLU A 2 -6.80 4.14 -24.86
CA GLU A 2 -8.15 4.65 -24.76
C GLU A 2 -8.24 5.69 -23.63
N PRO A 3 -9.01 6.79 -23.80
CA PRO A 3 -9.12 7.87 -22.80
C PRO A 3 -9.54 7.36 -21.41
N ASP A 4 -10.36 6.32 -21.38
CA ASP A 4 -10.93 5.75 -20.14
C ASP A 4 -10.14 4.55 -19.60
N ALA A 5 -8.94 4.28 -20.16
CA ALA A 5 -8.08 3.18 -19.69
C ALA A 5 -7.52 3.42 -18.28
N LEU A 6 -7.46 4.67 -17.83
CA LEU A 6 -7.07 5.07 -16.49
C LEU A 6 -7.98 6.20 -16.02
N ILE A 7 -8.74 5.95 -14.97
CA ILE A 7 -9.69 6.90 -14.40
C ILE A 7 -9.28 7.23 -12.96
N LEU A 8 -9.28 8.50 -12.62
CA LEU A 8 -9.08 8.99 -11.27
C LEU A 8 -10.43 9.35 -10.64
N VAL A 9 -10.71 8.82 -9.45
CA VAL A 9 -11.85 9.25 -8.64
C VAL A 9 -11.48 10.55 -7.93
N GLU A 10 -12.21 11.63 -8.24
CA GLU A 10 -11.92 12.97 -7.68
C GLU A 10 -12.37 13.12 -6.23
N ASP A 11 -13.40 12.36 -5.81
CA ASP A 11 -13.88 12.37 -4.43
C ASP A 11 -12.92 11.61 -3.51
N THR A 12 -12.37 12.32 -2.55
CA THR A 12 -11.42 11.81 -1.55
C THR A 12 -12.07 11.41 -0.24
N SER A 13 -13.42 11.37 -0.18
CA SER A 13 -14.15 10.99 1.04
C SER A 13 -14.00 9.51 1.36
N ARG A 14 -14.17 9.16 2.63
CA ARG A 14 -14.18 7.76 3.07
C ARG A 14 -15.45 7.04 2.61
N GLU A 15 -16.53 7.77 2.46
CA GLU A 15 -17.82 7.24 1.98
C GLU A 15 -17.70 6.75 0.54
N SER A 16 -17.06 7.52 -0.33
CA SER A 16 -16.74 7.13 -1.70
C SER A 16 -15.90 5.84 -1.76
N ALA A 17 -14.90 5.71 -0.90
CA ALA A 17 -14.09 4.49 -0.81
C ALA A 17 -14.94 3.27 -0.36
N MET A 18 -15.86 3.45 0.58
CA MET A 18 -16.77 2.39 1.03
C MET A 18 -17.75 1.98 -0.07
N GLU A 19 -18.24 2.92 -0.87
CA GLU A 19 -19.07 2.61 -2.04
C GLU A 19 -18.31 1.79 -3.07
N MET A 20 -17.06 2.15 -3.38
CA MET A 20 -16.21 1.39 -4.30
C MET A 20 -16.03 -0.07 -3.85
N MET A 21 -15.91 -0.33 -2.56
CA MET A 21 -15.79 -1.70 -2.02
C MET A 21 -17.00 -2.58 -2.31
N ARG A 22 -18.14 -1.99 -2.63
CA ARG A 22 -19.42 -2.66 -2.88
C ARG A 22 -19.83 -2.71 -4.35
N MET A 23 -19.06 -2.09 -5.24
CA MET A 23 -19.35 -1.99 -6.67
C MET A 23 -18.96 -3.24 -7.46
N LYS A 24 -19.39 -4.42 -7.04
CA LYS A 24 -19.07 -5.70 -7.70
C LYS A 24 -19.56 -5.81 -9.15
N ASP A 25 -20.55 -5.01 -9.54
CA ASP A 25 -21.08 -5.02 -10.91
C ASP A 25 -20.22 -4.18 -11.87
N TYR A 26 -19.30 -3.37 -11.34
CA TYR A 26 -18.44 -2.47 -12.10
C TYR A 26 -16.95 -2.75 -11.91
N LEU A 27 -16.56 -3.38 -10.79
CA LEU A 27 -15.18 -3.65 -10.43
C LEU A 27 -14.94 -5.15 -10.32
N ASP A 28 -13.93 -5.65 -11.00
CA ASP A 28 -13.53 -7.05 -10.99
C ASP A 28 -12.61 -7.37 -9.80
N VAL A 29 -11.77 -6.41 -9.39
CA VAL A 29 -10.79 -6.60 -8.31
C VAL A 29 -10.44 -5.28 -7.64
N LEU A 30 -10.17 -5.33 -6.34
CA LEU A 30 -9.62 -4.22 -5.55
C LEU A 30 -8.20 -4.54 -5.08
N ILE A 31 -7.32 -3.56 -5.19
CA ILE A 31 -5.94 -3.65 -4.71
C ILE A 31 -5.70 -2.51 -3.72
N PRO A 32 -5.98 -2.71 -2.42
CA PRO A 32 -5.81 -1.65 -1.43
C PRO A 32 -4.34 -1.36 -1.18
N ARG A 33 -4.04 -0.07 -1.04
CA ARG A 33 -2.70 0.42 -0.66
C ARG A 33 -2.86 1.38 0.52
N GLY A 34 -2.16 1.12 1.60
CA GLY A 34 -2.22 1.94 2.81
C GLY A 34 -1.82 1.16 4.05
N GLY A 35 -2.15 1.68 5.22
CA GLY A 35 -1.87 1.04 6.50
C GLY A 35 -2.71 -0.22 6.74
N ALA A 36 -2.27 -1.06 7.68
CA ALA A 36 -2.92 -2.34 8.02
C ALA A 36 -4.41 -2.20 8.35
N SER A 37 -4.80 -1.10 9.02
CA SER A 37 -6.20 -0.83 9.37
C SER A 37 -7.09 -0.60 8.14
N LEU A 38 -6.56 0.08 7.10
CA LEU A 38 -7.29 0.26 5.85
C LEU A 38 -7.44 -1.08 5.12
N ILE A 39 -6.37 -1.85 5.02
CA ILE A 39 -6.39 -3.15 4.34
C ILE A 39 -7.39 -4.09 5.03
N ALA A 40 -7.36 -4.17 6.37
CA ALA A 40 -8.32 -4.95 7.13
C ALA A 40 -9.76 -4.50 6.88
N SER A 41 -10.02 -3.20 6.88
CA SER A 41 -11.35 -2.64 6.60
C SER A 41 -11.84 -2.98 5.18
N VAL A 42 -10.95 -2.95 4.19
CA VAL A 42 -11.30 -3.33 2.82
C VAL A 42 -11.65 -4.81 2.74
N VAL A 43 -10.84 -5.68 3.34
CA VAL A 43 -11.09 -7.13 3.36
C VAL A 43 -12.42 -7.48 4.03
N GLU A 44 -12.74 -6.82 5.15
CA GLU A 44 -13.98 -7.09 5.90
C GLU A 44 -15.24 -6.56 5.20
N ASN A 45 -15.17 -5.42 4.54
CA ASN A 45 -16.34 -4.70 4.01
C ASN A 45 -16.54 -4.85 2.51
N SER A 46 -15.56 -5.38 1.79
CA SER A 46 -15.64 -5.51 0.33
C SER A 46 -16.51 -6.68 -0.11
N THR A 47 -17.35 -6.44 -1.10
CA THR A 47 -18.05 -7.47 -1.87
C THR A 47 -17.33 -7.81 -3.18
N VAL A 48 -16.32 -7.01 -3.54
CA VAL A 48 -15.43 -7.20 -4.69
C VAL A 48 -14.23 -8.04 -4.25
N PRO A 49 -13.72 -8.96 -5.06
CA PRO A 49 -12.48 -9.68 -4.76
C PRO A 49 -11.32 -8.73 -4.45
N VAL A 50 -10.56 -9.02 -3.40
CA VAL A 50 -9.46 -8.16 -2.92
C VAL A 50 -8.13 -8.89 -3.08
N ILE A 51 -7.15 -8.22 -3.68
CA ILE A 51 -5.75 -8.64 -3.63
C ILE A 51 -5.06 -7.79 -2.57
N GLU A 52 -4.93 -8.35 -1.37
CA GLU A 52 -4.25 -7.69 -0.27
C GLU A 52 -2.73 -7.85 -0.31
N THR A 53 -2.03 -6.82 0.11
CA THR A 53 -0.59 -6.89 0.36
C THR A 53 -0.40 -7.04 1.87
N GLY A 54 0.37 -8.04 2.29
CA GLY A 54 0.77 -8.18 3.68
C GLY A 54 1.70 -7.05 4.14
N THR A 55 2.01 -7.03 5.44
CA THR A 55 3.05 -6.15 6.00
C THR A 55 4.41 -6.60 5.46
N GLY A 56 5.11 -5.69 4.79
CA GLY A 56 6.48 -5.94 4.33
C GLY A 56 7.46 -5.87 5.50
N ASN A 57 8.35 -6.86 5.57
CA ASN A 57 9.54 -6.76 6.41
C ASN A 57 10.67 -6.18 5.58
N CYS A 58 11.20 -5.04 5.99
CA CYS A 58 12.35 -4.43 5.33
C CYS A 58 13.64 -5.06 5.87
N HIS A 59 14.55 -5.39 4.95
CA HIS A 59 15.86 -5.93 5.30
C HIS A 59 16.94 -5.11 4.61
N ILE A 60 18.02 -4.84 5.34
CA ILE A 60 19.22 -4.20 4.79
C ILE A 60 20.37 -5.18 4.97
N TYR A 61 20.98 -5.57 3.87
CA TYR A 61 22.18 -6.40 3.85
C TYR A 61 23.40 -5.53 3.56
N VAL A 62 24.40 -5.60 4.43
CA VAL A 62 25.69 -4.89 4.28
C VAL A 62 26.77 -5.92 4.01
N ASP A 63 27.35 -5.89 2.80
CA ASP A 63 28.42 -6.78 2.39
C ASP A 63 29.78 -6.34 2.96
N GLU A 64 30.76 -7.26 2.99
CA GLU A 64 32.13 -6.99 3.47
C GLU A 64 32.86 -5.91 2.65
N TYR A 65 32.48 -5.72 1.39
CA TYR A 65 33.04 -4.69 0.49
C TYR A 65 32.23 -3.39 0.48
N ALA A 66 31.18 -3.29 1.27
CA ALA A 66 30.34 -2.10 1.33
C ALA A 66 31.03 -0.95 2.07
N ASP A 67 30.67 0.28 1.73
CA ASP A 67 31.02 1.45 2.52
C ASP A 67 30.19 1.45 3.81
N VAL A 68 30.84 1.13 4.92
CA VAL A 68 30.21 1.01 6.23
C VAL A 68 29.61 2.33 6.72
N GLN A 69 30.25 3.45 6.39
CA GLN A 69 29.77 4.78 6.78
C GLN A 69 28.46 5.10 6.06
N MET A 70 28.42 4.90 4.75
CA MET A 70 27.22 5.08 3.95
C MET A 70 26.11 4.13 4.41
N ALA A 71 26.43 2.86 4.69
CA ALA A 71 25.45 1.88 5.18
C ALA A 71 24.83 2.32 6.51
N ALA A 72 25.62 2.83 7.43
CA ALA A 72 25.15 3.33 8.72
C ALA A 72 24.17 4.52 8.54
N GLU A 73 24.51 5.47 7.67
CA GLU A 73 23.65 6.62 7.36
C GLU A 73 22.32 6.18 6.73
N ILE A 74 22.33 5.19 5.82
CA ILE A 74 21.12 4.63 5.21
C ILE A 74 20.25 3.95 6.25
N ILE A 75 20.83 3.15 7.14
CA ILE A 75 20.10 2.42 8.19
C ILE A 75 19.46 3.42 9.16
N GLU A 76 20.22 4.41 9.64
CA GLU A 76 19.71 5.44 10.53
C GLU A 76 18.54 6.21 9.89
N ASN A 77 18.68 6.60 8.63
CA ASN A 77 17.63 7.29 7.90
C ASN A 77 16.41 6.40 7.68
N ALA A 78 16.59 5.12 7.36
CA ALA A 78 15.49 4.18 7.18
C ALA A 78 14.72 3.95 8.48
N GLU A 79 15.38 3.80 9.62
CA GLU A 79 14.73 3.65 10.92
C GLU A 79 14.01 4.93 11.36
N ALA A 80 14.61 6.11 11.15
CA ALA A 80 14.02 7.38 11.53
C ALA A 80 12.76 7.74 10.72
N TRP A 81 12.68 7.30 9.46
CA TRP A 81 11.56 7.61 8.56
C TRP A 81 10.53 6.49 8.43
N CYS A 82 10.88 5.26 8.80
CA CYS A 82 10.01 4.09 8.66
C CYS A 82 9.18 3.81 9.92
N MET A 83 8.57 4.83 10.51
CA MET A 83 7.56 4.62 11.57
C MET A 83 6.32 3.84 11.07
N GLN A 84 6.22 3.56 9.78
CA GLN A 84 5.13 2.78 9.18
C GLN A 84 5.48 1.30 8.98
N CYS A 85 6.72 0.90 9.26
CA CYS A 85 7.15 -0.51 9.15
C CYS A 85 7.13 -1.26 10.48
N MET A 86 6.69 -0.60 11.54
CA MET A 86 6.46 -1.28 12.83
C MET A 86 5.06 -1.83 12.95
#